data_10e1a23e8d2d6275f86e7f91a6a83d55
#
_entry.id   10e1a23e8d2d6275f86e7f91a6a83d55
#
_cell.length_a   1.000
_cell.length_b   1.000
_cell.length_c   1.000
_cell.angle_alpha   90.00
_cell.angle_beta   90.00
_cell.angle_gamma   90.00
#
_symmetry.space_group_name_H-M   'P 1'
#
loop_
_entity.id
_entity.type
_entity.pdbx_description
1 polymer ?
#
loop_
_entity_poly.entity_id
_entity_poly.type
_entity_poly.pdbx_seq_one_letter_code
_entity_poly.pdbx_strand_id
1 'polypeptide(L)'
;MSSAITLERILALQAAYIRCIDNNALESWPDFFLDRCLYVVTSAENHKNGFEGGIIYADTKGMLTDRIAALREANVYEKQAYRHILGLPNVTRNDGDSAESETPFMVVRVMHDGKSDIFATGVYLDTYQVAGTDLKFARRLAVCDSSRVDTLMVLPL
;
A
#
# COMPACT_ATOMS: atom_id res chain seq x y z
N MET A 1 -3.38 7.77 28.76
CA MET A 1 -4.38 7.27 27.82
C MET A 1 -3.73 6.27 26.88
N SER A 2 -4.34 5.14 26.72
CA SER A 2 -3.75 4.05 25.94
C SER A 2 -3.65 4.44 24.46
N SER A 3 -2.44 4.50 23.94
CA SER A 3 -2.14 4.59 22.52
C SER A 3 -2.20 3.20 21.85
N ALA A 4 -2.77 2.21 22.53
CA ALA A 4 -2.80 0.83 22.08
C ALA A 4 -3.39 0.70 20.67
N ILE A 5 -2.79 -0.18 19.88
CA ILE A 5 -3.29 -0.51 18.55
C ILE A 5 -4.52 -1.39 18.70
N THR A 6 -5.63 -0.95 18.13
CA THR A 6 -6.89 -1.70 18.08
C THR A 6 -7.23 -2.04 16.64
N LEU A 7 -8.09 -3.03 16.45
CA LEU A 7 -8.60 -3.38 15.13
C LEU A 7 -9.27 -2.18 14.46
N GLU A 8 -10.02 -1.39 15.23
CA GLU A 8 -10.67 -0.17 14.71
C GLU A 8 -9.66 0.83 14.15
N ARG A 9 -8.52 1.04 14.85
CA ARG A 9 -7.46 1.93 14.36
C ARG A 9 -6.81 1.40 13.08
N ILE A 10 -6.60 0.09 12.99
CA ILE A 10 -6.07 -0.55 11.78
C ILE A 10 -7.04 -0.35 10.61
N LEU A 11 -8.33 -0.61 10.82
CA LEU A 11 -9.36 -0.41 9.80
C LEU A 11 -9.44 1.05 9.34
N ALA A 12 -9.38 2.00 10.27
CA ALA A 12 -9.40 3.42 9.96
C ALA A 12 -8.17 3.84 9.13
N LEU A 13 -6.98 3.36 9.49
CA LEU A 13 -5.75 3.63 8.75
C LEU A 13 -5.82 3.07 7.33
N GLN A 14 -6.25 1.83 7.17
CA GLN A 14 -6.38 1.19 5.86
C GLN A 14 -7.42 1.89 4.99
N ALA A 15 -8.56 2.27 5.55
CA ALA A 15 -9.59 3.00 4.83
C ALA A 15 -9.08 4.37 4.36
N ALA A 16 -8.37 5.10 5.21
CA ALA A 16 -7.78 6.38 4.84
C ALA A 16 -6.71 6.22 3.74
N TYR A 17 -5.89 5.18 3.84
CA TYR A 17 -4.84 4.85 2.87
C TYR A 17 -5.41 4.64 1.47
N ILE A 18 -6.38 3.74 1.31
CA ILE A 18 -6.95 3.46 -0.02
C ILE A 18 -7.72 4.66 -0.57
N ARG A 19 -8.39 5.44 0.27
CA ARG A 19 -9.08 6.66 -0.17
C ARG A 19 -8.11 7.71 -0.69
N CYS A 20 -6.95 7.83 -0.06
CA CYS A 20 -5.89 8.74 -0.51
C CYS A 20 -5.46 8.41 -1.95
N ILE A 21 -5.23 7.13 -2.25
CA ILE A 21 -4.84 6.69 -3.59
C ILE A 21 -6.00 6.80 -4.57
N ASP A 22 -7.17 6.29 -4.21
CA ASP A 22 -8.35 6.25 -5.08
C ASP A 22 -8.87 7.64 -5.43
N ASN A 23 -8.69 8.61 -4.53
CA ASN A 23 -9.05 10.01 -4.77
C ASN A 23 -7.93 10.85 -5.38
N ASN A 24 -6.82 10.22 -5.78
CA ASN A 24 -5.66 10.88 -6.40
C ASN A 24 -5.01 11.95 -5.50
N ALA A 25 -5.13 11.82 -4.20
CA ALA A 25 -4.47 12.68 -3.21
C ALA A 25 -3.08 12.14 -2.84
N LEU A 26 -2.28 11.82 -3.85
CA LEU A 26 -1.03 11.04 -3.73
C LEU A 26 0.05 11.79 -2.96
N GLU A 27 0.00 13.12 -2.89
CA GLU A 27 0.95 13.92 -2.12
C GLU A 27 0.89 13.60 -0.63
N SER A 28 -0.26 13.15 -0.14
CA SER A 28 -0.47 12.73 1.26
C SER A 28 -0.14 11.25 1.50
N TRP A 29 0.07 10.46 0.46
CA TRP A 29 0.34 9.03 0.57
C TRP A 29 1.58 8.70 1.42
N PRO A 30 2.74 9.39 1.28
CA PRO A 30 3.90 9.12 2.11
C PRO A 30 3.64 9.33 3.62
N ASP A 31 2.68 10.15 3.99
CA ASP A 31 2.37 10.48 5.39
C ASP A 31 1.78 9.30 6.17
N PHE A 32 1.32 8.25 5.49
CA PHE A 32 0.88 7.01 6.14
C PHE A 32 2.03 6.18 6.69
N PHE A 33 3.27 6.51 6.34
CA PHE A 33 4.46 5.74 6.67
C PHE A 33 5.35 6.48 7.68
N LEU A 34 6.12 5.69 8.45
CA LEU A 34 7.22 6.23 9.24
C LEU A 34 8.33 6.76 8.32
N ASP A 35 9.21 7.64 8.84
CA ASP A 35 10.36 8.14 8.09
C ASP A 35 11.26 7.02 7.61
N ARG A 36 11.53 6.05 8.48
CA ARG A 36 12.08 4.75 8.11
C ARG A 36 10.97 3.75 7.98
N CYS A 37 10.73 3.30 6.78
CA CYS A 37 9.66 2.38 6.45
C CYS A 37 10.12 1.42 5.36
N LEU A 38 9.32 0.40 5.10
CA LEU A 38 9.52 -0.48 3.95
C LEU A 38 8.20 -0.58 3.20
N TYR A 39 8.20 -0.18 1.94
CA TYR A 39 7.09 -0.37 1.02
C TYR A 39 7.57 -1.17 -0.19
N VAL A 40 6.98 -2.34 -0.39
CA VAL A 40 7.35 -3.24 -1.49
C VAL A 40 6.09 -3.74 -2.17
N VAL A 41 6.10 -3.72 -3.50
CA VAL A 41 5.12 -4.45 -4.31
C VAL A 41 5.87 -5.60 -4.97
N THR A 42 5.46 -6.82 -4.70
CA THR A 42 6.10 -8.04 -5.18
C THR A 42 5.05 -9.07 -5.60
N SER A 43 5.50 -10.18 -6.17
CA SER A 43 4.64 -11.33 -6.46
C SER A 43 4.72 -12.37 -5.35
N ALA A 44 3.68 -13.20 -5.26
CA ALA A 44 3.65 -14.34 -4.34
C ALA A 44 4.84 -15.28 -4.57
N GLU A 45 5.21 -15.50 -5.83
CA GLU A 45 6.37 -16.33 -6.20
C GLU A 45 7.69 -15.74 -5.67
N ASN A 46 7.95 -14.45 -5.92
CA ASN A 46 9.15 -13.78 -5.44
C ASN A 46 9.20 -13.75 -3.92
N HIS A 47 8.08 -13.47 -3.28
CA HIS A 47 8.00 -13.47 -1.82
C HIS A 47 8.29 -14.85 -1.22
N LYS A 48 7.72 -15.91 -1.80
CA LYS A 48 7.98 -17.30 -1.39
C LYS A 48 9.45 -17.68 -1.53
N ASN A 49 10.13 -17.20 -2.58
CA ASN A 49 11.53 -17.48 -2.85
C ASN A 49 12.51 -16.58 -2.07
N GLY A 50 12.00 -15.69 -1.23
CA GLY A 50 12.83 -14.81 -0.40
C GLY A 50 13.53 -13.68 -1.15
N PHE A 51 13.06 -13.30 -2.33
CA PHE A 51 13.60 -12.14 -3.05
C PHE A 51 13.19 -10.86 -2.36
N GLU A 52 14.18 -10.07 -1.93
CA GLU A 52 13.98 -8.81 -1.22
C GLU A 52 13.50 -7.68 -2.12
N GLY A 53 13.78 -7.75 -3.41
CA GLY A 53 13.32 -6.77 -4.39
C GLY A 53 11.89 -7.05 -4.84
N GLY A 54 11.33 -6.11 -5.60
CA GLY A 54 10.01 -6.23 -6.16
C GLY A 54 9.83 -5.30 -7.35
N ILE A 55 8.60 -5.18 -7.81
CA ILE A 55 8.20 -4.24 -8.87
C ILE A 55 8.40 -2.81 -8.37
N ILE A 56 8.11 -2.57 -7.09
CA ILE A 56 8.36 -1.32 -6.38
C ILE A 56 9.10 -1.67 -5.09
N TYR A 57 10.11 -0.87 -4.76
CA TYR A 57 10.84 -0.96 -3.50
C TYR A 57 11.16 0.45 -3.01
N ALA A 58 10.80 0.74 -1.78
CA ALA A 58 11.15 1.99 -1.10
C ALA A 58 11.36 1.71 0.39
N ASP A 59 12.47 2.16 0.95
CA ASP A 59 12.83 1.93 2.35
C ASP A 59 12.91 3.21 3.17
N THR A 60 12.50 4.33 2.59
CA THR A 60 12.36 5.61 3.29
C THR A 60 11.12 6.36 2.81
N LYS A 61 10.57 7.21 3.68
CA LYS A 61 9.49 8.13 3.30
C LYS A 61 9.91 9.07 2.16
N GLY A 62 11.19 9.47 2.14
CA GLY A 62 11.76 10.30 1.05
C GLY A 62 11.63 9.62 -0.31
N MET A 63 11.90 8.33 -0.41
CA MET A 63 11.74 7.57 -1.66
C MET A 63 10.28 7.52 -2.11
N LEU A 64 9.32 7.43 -1.19
CA LEU A 64 7.89 7.47 -1.51
C LEU A 64 7.50 8.86 -2.05
N THR A 65 8.00 9.92 -1.44
CA THR A 65 7.77 11.30 -1.87
C THR A 65 8.34 11.53 -3.27
N ASP A 66 9.57 11.09 -3.52
CA ASP A 66 10.22 11.20 -4.83
C ASP A 66 9.45 10.45 -5.92
N ARG A 67 8.88 9.30 -5.58
CA ARG A 67 8.06 8.53 -6.51
C ARG A 67 6.82 9.31 -6.93
N ILE A 68 6.14 9.98 -6.01
CA ILE A 68 4.96 10.79 -6.34
C ILE A 68 5.35 12.02 -7.15
N ALA A 69 6.45 12.68 -6.82
CA ALA A 69 6.97 13.80 -7.59
C ALA A 69 7.27 13.38 -9.05
N ALA A 70 7.95 12.26 -9.23
CA ALA A 70 8.27 11.72 -10.54
C ALA A 70 6.99 11.39 -11.34
N LEU A 71 5.98 10.83 -10.68
CA LEU A 71 4.68 10.53 -11.29
C LEU A 71 4.00 11.82 -11.82
N ARG A 72 4.00 12.88 -11.02
CA ARG A 72 3.38 14.15 -11.40
C ARG A 72 4.11 14.85 -12.55
N GLU A 73 5.44 14.75 -12.56
CA GLU A 73 6.29 15.36 -13.59
C GLU A 73 6.26 14.59 -14.92
N ALA A 74 6.24 13.27 -14.87
CA ALA A 74 6.37 12.42 -16.06
C ALA A 74 5.21 12.61 -17.05
N ASN A 75 3.98 12.71 -16.57
CA ASN A 75 2.72 12.98 -17.34
C ASN A 75 2.61 12.22 -18.68
N VAL A 76 3.26 11.04 -18.79
CA VAL A 76 3.37 10.25 -20.04
C VAL A 76 2.59 8.92 -19.96
N TYR A 77 1.78 8.75 -18.93
CA TYR A 77 0.96 7.56 -18.76
C TYR A 77 -0.50 7.81 -19.16
N GLU A 78 -1.16 6.77 -19.61
CA GLU A 78 -2.59 6.83 -19.89
C GLU A 78 -3.38 7.10 -18.61
N LYS A 79 -4.31 8.04 -18.68
CA LYS A 79 -5.13 8.46 -17.55
C LYS A 79 -5.95 7.27 -17.04
N GLN A 80 -5.80 6.97 -15.75
CA GLN A 80 -6.44 5.83 -15.10
C GLN A 80 -6.79 6.15 -13.66
N ALA A 81 -7.75 5.42 -13.11
CA ALA A 81 -8.14 5.50 -11.72
C ALA A 81 -8.18 4.09 -11.13
N TYR A 82 -7.92 3.99 -9.83
CA TYR A 82 -8.02 2.74 -9.07
C TYR A 82 -9.22 2.78 -8.13
N ARG A 83 -9.78 1.60 -7.90
CA ARG A 83 -10.67 1.34 -6.79
C ARG A 83 -10.13 0.16 -6.00
N HIS A 84 -9.67 0.43 -4.77
CA HIS A 84 -9.23 -0.61 -3.85
C HIS A 84 -10.43 -1.19 -3.10
N ILE A 85 -10.47 -2.51 -3.00
CA ILE A 85 -11.43 -3.25 -2.19
C ILE A 85 -10.62 -4.15 -1.26
N LEU A 86 -10.81 -3.99 0.05
CA LEU A 86 -10.07 -4.75 1.05
C LEU A 86 -10.96 -5.78 1.72
N GLY A 87 -10.37 -6.94 2.01
CA GLY A 87 -10.95 -7.87 2.98
C GLY A 87 -10.67 -7.39 4.41
N LEU A 88 -11.10 -8.20 5.38
CA LEU A 88 -10.84 -7.90 6.79
C LEU A 88 -9.39 -8.23 7.14
N PRO A 89 -8.72 -7.37 7.90
CA PRO A 89 -7.38 -7.67 8.38
C PRO A 89 -7.41 -8.79 9.42
N ASN A 90 -6.51 -9.76 9.24
CA ASN A 90 -6.20 -10.76 10.24
C ASN A 90 -4.99 -10.28 11.03
N VAL A 91 -5.20 -9.87 12.28
CA VAL A 91 -4.14 -9.39 13.14
C VAL A 91 -3.37 -10.59 13.68
N THR A 92 -2.12 -10.74 13.26
CA THR A 92 -1.27 -11.90 13.59
C THR A 92 -0.41 -11.67 14.83
N ARG A 93 -0.13 -10.40 15.15
CA ARG A 93 0.61 -9.98 16.34
C ARG A 93 0.16 -8.60 16.79
N ASN A 94 0.08 -8.39 18.08
CA ASN A 94 -0.21 -7.08 18.67
C ASN A 94 0.45 -6.96 20.05
N ASP A 95 1.47 -6.11 20.15
CA ASP A 95 2.20 -5.84 21.38
C ASP A 95 1.79 -4.51 22.04
N GLY A 96 0.74 -3.87 21.53
CA GLY A 96 0.27 -2.56 21.99
C GLY A 96 0.85 -1.40 21.20
N ASP A 97 2.17 -1.28 21.11
CA ASP A 97 2.86 -0.22 20.37
C ASP A 97 3.20 -0.60 18.92
N SER A 98 3.21 -1.89 18.63
CA SER A 98 3.43 -2.46 17.30
C SER A 98 2.45 -3.60 17.05
N ALA A 99 2.02 -3.76 15.82
CA ALA A 99 1.14 -4.85 15.41
C ALA A 99 1.44 -5.30 13.98
N GLU A 100 1.05 -6.52 13.66
CA GLU A 100 1.15 -7.09 12.31
C GLU A 100 -0.19 -7.61 11.86
N SER A 101 -0.48 -7.49 10.58
CA SER A 101 -1.69 -8.05 9.99
C SER A 101 -1.49 -8.51 8.55
N GLU A 102 -2.39 -9.38 8.14
CA GLU A 102 -2.56 -9.82 6.76
C GLU A 102 -3.93 -9.39 6.28
N THR A 103 -4.00 -8.70 5.13
CA THR A 103 -5.26 -8.17 4.60
C THR A 103 -5.37 -8.48 3.12
N PRO A 104 -6.37 -9.27 2.68
CA PRO A 104 -6.61 -9.47 1.26
C PRO A 104 -6.99 -8.16 0.58
N PHE A 105 -6.51 -7.96 -0.64
CA PHE A 105 -6.87 -6.78 -1.41
C PHE A 105 -7.19 -7.14 -2.86
N MET A 106 -8.01 -6.31 -3.47
CA MET A 106 -8.27 -6.29 -4.91
C MET A 106 -8.25 -4.84 -5.38
N VAL A 107 -7.62 -4.58 -6.53
CA VAL A 107 -7.62 -3.27 -7.17
C VAL A 107 -8.28 -3.39 -8.53
N VAL A 108 -9.34 -2.63 -8.73
CA VAL A 108 -9.99 -2.44 -10.04
C VAL A 108 -9.40 -1.19 -10.67
N ARG A 109 -8.97 -1.31 -11.92
CA ARG A 109 -8.47 -0.19 -12.70
C ARG A 109 -9.54 0.27 -13.68
N VAL A 110 -9.77 1.57 -13.72
CA VAL A 110 -10.70 2.21 -14.67
C VAL A 110 -9.89 3.11 -15.58
N MET A 111 -9.91 2.81 -16.88
CA MET A 111 -9.22 3.60 -17.90
C MET A 111 -10.06 4.82 -18.31
N HIS A 112 -9.45 5.79 -18.98
CA HIS A 112 -10.12 7.03 -19.38
C HIS A 112 -11.32 6.81 -20.30
N ASP A 113 -11.36 5.71 -21.06
CA ASP A 113 -12.50 5.32 -21.92
C ASP A 113 -13.62 4.62 -21.16
N GLY A 114 -13.47 4.43 -19.84
CA GLY A 114 -14.43 3.79 -18.97
C GLY A 114 -14.25 2.27 -18.88
N LYS A 115 -13.30 1.67 -19.60
CA LYS A 115 -13.01 0.24 -19.49
C LYS A 115 -12.48 -0.07 -18.09
N SER A 116 -13.08 -1.07 -17.43
CA SER A 116 -12.70 -1.51 -16.10
C SER A 116 -12.20 -2.96 -16.15
N ASP A 117 -11.11 -3.23 -15.44
CA ASP A 117 -10.57 -4.56 -15.27
C ASP A 117 -9.96 -4.74 -13.87
N ILE A 118 -9.80 -5.99 -13.46
CA ILE A 118 -9.06 -6.29 -12.24
C ILE A 118 -7.58 -6.10 -12.55
N PHE A 119 -6.96 -5.13 -11.87
CA PHE A 119 -5.55 -4.80 -12.06
C PHE A 119 -4.63 -5.68 -11.23
N ALA A 120 -4.98 -5.90 -9.96
CA ALA A 120 -4.20 -6.72 -9.04
C ALA A 120 -5.08 -7.32 -7.96
N THR A 121 -4.72 -8.51 -7.52
CA THR A 121 -5.21 -9.14 -6.30
C THR A 121 -4.04 -9.64 -5.49
N GLY A 122 -4.19 -9.72 -4.19
CA GLY A 122 -3.14 -10.22 -3.33
C GLY A 122 -3.42 -10.02 -1.85
N VAL A 123 -2.35 -9.97 -1.09
CA VAL A 123 -2.40 -9.77 0.36
C VAL A 123 -1.41 -8.68 0.76
N TYR A 124 -1.86 -7.75 1.58
CA TYR A 124 -0.97 -6.84 2.29
C TYR A 124 -0.43 -7.54 3.54
N LEU A 125 0.89 -7.56 3.66
CA LEU A 125 1.58 -7.95 4.89
C LEU A 125 2.08 -6.67 5.54
N ASP A 126 1.44 -6.28 6.63
CA ASP A 126 1.64 -4.98 7.25
C ASP A 126 2.27 -5.09 8.63
N THR A 127 3.15 -4.16 8.95
CA THR A 127 3.60 -3.87 10.31
C THR A 127 3.23 -2.43 10.62
N TYR A 128 2.53 -2.23 11.74
CA TYR A 128 2.09 -0.93 12.23
C TYR A 128 2.89 -0.52 13.43
N GLN A 129 3.06 0.79 13.61
CA GLN A 129 3.67 1.36 14.80
C GLN A 129 2.96 2.65 15.18
N VAL A 130 2.84 2.90 16.47
CA VAL A 130 2.35 4.16 17.01
C VAL A 130 3.45 5.22 16.90
N ALA A 131 3.10 6.36 16.30
CA ALA A 131 3.96 7.52 16.19
C ALA A 131 3.22 8.74 16.76
N GLY A 132 3.54 9.13 18.01
CA GLY A 132 2.76 10.11 18.74
C GLY A 132 1.36 9.58 19.03
N THR A 133 0.33 10.23 18.49
CA THR A 133 -1.07 9.78 18.57
C THR A 133 -1.53 8.99 17.35
N ASP A 134 -0.72 8.98 16.28
CA ASP A 134 -1.08 8.38 15.00
C ASP A 134 -0.60 6.94 14.89
N LEU A 135 -1.32 6.15 14.12
CA LEU A 135 -0.88 4.84 13.68
C LEU A 135 -0.28 4.99 12.28
N LYS A 136 0.92 4.43 12.08
CA LYS A 136 1.66 4.50 10.82
C LYS A 136 2.09 3.10 10.38
N PHE A 137 2.28 2.95 9.06
CA PHE A 137 2.97 1.77 8.53
C PHE A 137 4.47 1.90 8.77
N ALA A 138 5.03 0.94 9.51
CA ALA A 138 6.47 0.69 9.51
C ALA A 138 6.87 -0.12 8.27
N ARG A 139 5.95 -0.99 7.81
CA ARG A 139 6.15 -1.87 6.67
C ARG A 139 4.81 -2.17 6.01
N ARG A 140 4.78 -2.11 4.69
CA ARG A 140 3.69 -2.63 3.89
C ARG A 140 4.25 -3.39 2.70
N LEU A 141 4.00 -4.70 2.64
CA LEU A 141 4.27 -5.52 1.46
C LEU A 141 2.96 -5.81 0.76
N ALA A 142 2.82 -5.35 -0.47
CA ALA A 142 1.73 -5.75 -1.36
C ALA A 142 2.20 -6.98 -2.14
N VAL A 143 1.77 -8.16 -1.72
CA VAL A 143 2.13 -9.43 -2.33
C VAL A 143 1.05 -9.80 -3.32
N CYS A 144 1.33 -9.58 -4.61
CA CYS A 144 0.38 -9.85 -5.69
C CYS A 144 0.33 -11.34 -6.02
N ASP A 145 -0.89 -11.85 -6.23
CA ASP A 145 -1.11 -13.26 -6.58
C ASP A 145 -0.51 -13.62 -7.94
N SER A 146 -0.54 -12.67 -8.89
CA SER A 146 0.01 -12.86 -10.23
C SER A 146 1.42 -12.27 -10.34
N SER A 147 2.32 -12.98 -11.01
CA SER A 147 3.62 -12.45 -11.42
C SER A 147 3.51 -11.53 -12.65
N ARG A 148 2.38 -11.53 -13.33
CA ARG A 148 2.08 -10.61 -14.42
C ARG A 148 1.52 -9.33 -13.83
N VAL A 149 2.36 -8.31 -13.80
CA VAL A 149 1.91 -6.95 -13.61
C VAL A 149 1.90 -6.30 -14.98
N ASP A 150 0.74 -5.76 -15.34
CA ASP A 150 0.61 -4.96 -16.55
C ASP A 150 1.65 -3.83 -16.54
N THR A 151 2.21 -3.55 -17.66
CA THR A 151 3.50 -2.98 -17.99
C THR A 151 3.96 -1.75 -17.20
N LEU A 152 3.11 -1.03 -16.52
CA LEU A 152 3.50 0.12 -15.71
C LEU A 152 2.60 0.26 -14.50
N MET A 153 3.15 -0.03 -13.34
CA MET A 153 2.48 0.31 -12.10
C MET A 153 2.70 1.81 -11.83
N VAL A 154 1.75 2.61 -12.29
CA VAL A 154 1.82 4.06 -12.18
C VAL A 154 1.47 4.50 -10.77
N LEU A 155 0.33 4.07 -10.27
CA LEU A 155 -0.17 4.40 -8.94
C LEU A 155 0.30 3.34 -7.93
N PRO A 156 0.51 3.72 -6.66
CA PRO A 156 0.80 2.73 -5.62
C PRO A 156 -0.41 1.82 -5.36
N LEU A 157 -0.11 0.63 -4.83
CA LEU A 157 -1.12 -0.30 -4.35
C LEU A 157 -1.34 -0.17 -2.85
#